data_7f16f3077358ca15078c52d10c2cdd69
#
_entry.id   7f16f3077358ca15078c52d10c2cdd69
#
_cell.length_a   1.000
_cell.length_b   1.000
_cell.length_c   1.000
_cell.angle_alpha   90.00
_cell.angle_beta   90.00
_cell.angle_gamma   90.00
#
_symmetry.space_group_name_H-M   'P 1'
#
loop_
_entity.id
_entity.type
_entity.pdbx_description
1 polymer ?
#
loop_
_entity_poly.entity_id
_entity_poly.type
_entity_poly.pdbx_seq_one_letter_code
_entity_poly.pdbx_strand_id
1 'polypeptide(L)'
;MCNVTEQDEHKAKMERLKASVDRRIEAAQEEKGLLIVYTGAGKGKTTAALGMALRCLGHGMKVAVVQFIKGAIDTAEERALKSFGDRVTFLRMGEGYTWVTTENEFSSTNQSFLPISQN
;
A
#
# COMPACT_ATOMS: atom_id res chain seq x y z
N MET A 1 30.28 -14.50 32.15
CA MET A 1 30.44 -13.04 32.39
C MET A 1 30.41 -12.37 31.03
N CYS A 2 29.29 -11.79 30.63
CA CYS A 2 29.27 -10.89 29.48
C CYS A 2 30.04 -9.63 29.86
N ASN A 3 31.07 -9.35 29.11
CA ASN A 3 31.94 -8.22 29.35
C ASN A 3 31.15 -6.90 29.23
N VAL A 4 31.20 -6.10 30.27
CA VAL A 4 30.63 -4.71 30.30
C VAL A 4 31.13 -3.88 29.10
N THR A 5 32.35 -4.12 28.64
CA THR A 5 32.97 -3.51 27.46
C THR A 5 32.26 -3.83 26.13
N GLU A 6 31.83 -5.07 25.92
CA GLU A 6 31.10 -5.42 24.66
C GLU A 6 29.69 -4.80 24.59
N GLN A 7 29.03 -4.69 25.74
CA GLN A 7 27.73 -4.03 25.82
C GLN A 7 27.85 -2.52 25.59
N ASP A 8 28.88 -1.89 26.10
CA ASP A 8 29.12 -0.45 25.91
C ASP A 8 29.51 -0.13 24.45
N GLU A 9 30.32 -0.97 23.81
CA GLU A 9 30.64 -0.83 22.38
C GLU A 9 29.41 -1.03 21.47
N HIS A 10 28.58 -2.04 21.78
CA HIS A 10 27.34 -2.26 21.07
C HIS A 10 26.39 -1.08 21.22
N LYS A 11 26.22 -0.56 22.42
CA LYS A 11 25.39 0.61 22.71
C LYS A 11 25.86 1.83 21.93
N ALA A 12 27.15 2.14 21.98
CA ALA A 12 27.74 3.26 21.25
C ALA A 12 27.56 3.12 19.73
N LYS A 13 27.65 1.90 19.17
CA LYS A 13 27.39 1.61 17.76
C LYS A 13 25.94 1.87 17.40
N MET A 14 24.99 1.44 18.23
CA MET A 14 23.56 1.63 18.01
C MET A 14 23.16 3.11 18.10
N GLU A 15 23.75 3.87 19.02
CA GLU A 15 23.54 5.31 19.15
C GLU A 15 24.03 6.07 17.91
N ARG A 16 25.21 5.71 17.38
CA ARG A 16 25.73 6.29 16.11
C ARG A 16 24.83 5.97 14.93
N LEU A 17 24.33 4.72 14.85
CA LEU A 17 23.41 4.30 13.79
C LEU A 17 22.10 5.09 13.88
N LYS A 18 21.53 5.20 15.07
CA LYS A 18 20.32 5.99 15.33
C LYS A 18 20.50 7.43 14.90
N ALA A 19 21.57 8.09 15.35
CA ALA A 19 21.86 9.48 14.98
C ALA A 19 22.04 9.69 13.46
N SER A 20 22.55 8.66 12.74
CA SER A 20 22.65 8.69 11.29
C SER A 20 21.27 8.59 10.61
N VAL A 21 20.39 7.75 11.14
CA VAL A 21 19.01 7.60 10.65
C VAL A 21 18.20 8.85 10.91
N ASP A 22 18.29 9.39 12.13
CA ASP A 22 17.57 10.61 12.52
C ASP A 22 17.94 11.79 11.62
N ARG A 23 19.22 11.98 11.32
CA ARG A 23 19.70 13.00 10.37
C ARG A 23 19.15 12.82 8.96
N ARG A 24 19.00 11.57 8.49
CA ARG A 24 18.39 11.28 7.18
C ARG A 24 16.90 11.60 7.16
N ILE A 25 16.21 11.33 8.25
CA ILE A 25 14.78 11.65 8.40
C ILE A 25 14.59 13.16 8.42
N GLU A 26 15.41 13.89 9.18
CA GLU A 26 15.37 15.37 9.24
C GLU A 26 15.70 16.02 7.90
N ALA A 27 16.61 15.44 7.12
CA ALA A 27 16.98 15.93 5.80
C ALA A 27 15.93 15.59 4.72
N ALA A 28 15.05 14.62 4.96
CA ALA A 28 14.03 14.19 4.02
C ALA A 28 12.82 15.13 4.06
N GLN A 29 12.96 16.31 3.44
CA GLN A 29 11.93 17.37 3.40
C GLN A 29 11.14 17.42 2.09
N GLU A 30 11.48 16.57 1.12
CA GLU A 30 10.79 16.55 -0.16
C GLU A 30 9.51 15.72 -0.08
N GLU A 31 8.38 16.35 -0.36
CA GLU A 31 7.13 15.66 -0.65
C GLU A 31 7.08 15.26 -2.12
N LYS A 32 7.02 13.97 -2.38
CA LYS A 32 6.89 13.43 -3.75
C LYS A 32 6.03 12.19 -3.80
N GLY A 33 5.32 12.03 -4.92
CA GLY A 33 4.60 10.79 -5.20
C GLY A 33 5.56 9.62 -5.44
N LEU A 34 5.18 8.43 -4.98
CA LEU A 34 5.93 7.20 -5.20
C LEU A 34 5.07 6.21 -6.01
N LEU A 35 5.67 5.59 -7.01
CA LEU A 35 5.13 4.41 -7.67
C LEU A 35 5.87 3.18 -7.16
N ILE A 36 5.13 2.27 -6.51
CA ILE A 36 5.69 1.02 -5.98
C ILE A 36 5.10 -0.14 -6.77
N VAL A 37 5.94 -0.98 -7.36
CA VAL A 37 5.52 -2.15 -8.13
C VAL A 37 5.98 -3.42 -7.42
N TYR A 38 5.01 -4.26 -7.03
CA TYR A 38 5.28 -5.59 -6.48
C TYR A 38 5.17 -6.62 -7.60
N THR A 39 6.28 -7.20 -8.01
CA THR A 39 6.37 -8.19 -9.08
C THR A 39 7.11 -9.44 -8.61
N GLY A 40 6.92 -10.55 -9.32
CA GLY A 40 7.57 -11.83 -9.03
C GLY A 40 6.60 -13.01 -9.06
N ALA A 41 7.14 -14.22 -9.11
CA ALA A 41 6.39 -15.49 -9.23
C ALA A 41 5.77 -15.97 -7.91
N GLY A 42 6.13 -15.42 -6.76
CA GLY A 42 5.69 -15.87 -5.45
C GLY A 42 4.36 -15.30 -4.99
N LYS A 43 3.89 -15.78 -3.84
CA LYS A 43 2.73 -15.24 -3.11
C LYS A 43 3.14 -13.99 -2.30
N GLY A 44 2.15 -13.20 -1.86
CA GLY A 44 2.36 -12.08 -0.94
C GLY A 44 2.33 -10.69 -1.57
N LYS A 45 2.24 -10.55 -2.90
CA LYS A 45 2.18 -9.23 -3.58
C LYS A 45 0.98 -8.42 -3.13
N THR A 46 -0.20 -9.02 -3.12
CA THR A 46 -1.43 -8.37 -2.66
C THR A 46 -1.35 -8.04 -1.17
N THR A 47 -0.84 -8.96 -0.35
CA THR A 47 -0.66 -8.75 1.09
C THR A 47 0.27 -7.57 1.36
N ALA A 48 1.36 -7.44 0.61
CA ALA A 48 2.29 -6.31 0.73
C ALA A 48 1.62 -4.98 0.36
N ALA A 49 0.87 -4.96 -0.75
CA ALA A 49 0.13 -3.76 -1.18
C ALA A 49 -0.94 -3.35 -0.16
N LEU A 50 -1.70 -4.30 0.36
CA LEU A 50 -2.72 -4.04 1.39
C LEU A 50 -2.10 -3.65 2.73
N GLY A 51 -0.92 -4.15 3.07
CA GLY A 51 -0.13 -3.70 4.22
C GLY A 51 0.26 -2.23 4.13
N MET A 52 0.66 -1.76 2.93
CA MET A 52 0.91 -0.34 2.69
C MET A 52 -0.37 0.49 2.80
N ALA A 53 -1.49 0.00 2.26
CA ALA A 53 -2.78 0.65 2.41
C ALA A 53 -3.18 0.82 3.89
N LEU A 54 -3.04 -0.24 4.68
CA LEU A 54 -3.31 -0.21 6.11
C LEU A 54 -2.41 0.79 6.85
N ARG A 55 -1.14 0.86 6.48
CA ARG A 55 -0.20 1.86 7.03
C ARG A 55 -0.63 3.29 6.72
N CYS A 56 -1.05 3.57 5.49
CA CYS A 56 -1.59 4.87 5.11
C CYS A 56 -2.84 5.23 5.93
N LEU A 57 -3.75 4.29 6.12
CA LEU A 57 -4.94 4.47 6.96
C LEU A 57 -4.58 4.77 8.42
N GLY A 58 -3.56 4.09 8.94
CA GLY A 58 -3.02 4.34 10.28
C GLY A 58 -2.46 5.76 10.45
N HIS A 59 -1.95 6.36 9.37
CA HIS A 59 -1.53 7.76 9.32
C HIS A 59 -2.66 8.75 9.01
N GLY A 60 -3.93 8.30 8.98
CA GLY A 60 -5.07 9.16 8.72
C GLY A 60 -5.31 9.48 7.23
N MET A 61 -4.56 8.88 6.32
CA MET A 61 -4.70 9.10 4.89
C MET A 61 -5.94 8.41 4.32
N LYS A 62 -6.42 8.86 3.17
CA LYS A 62 -7.44 8.18 2.38
C LYS A 62 -6.77 7.20 1.42
N VAL A 63 -7.40 6.05 1.20
CA VAL A 63 -6.89 4.97 0.35
C VAL A 63 -7.96 4.57 -0.66
N ALA A 64 -7.56 4.41 -1.92
CA ALA A 64 -8.37 3.78 -2.95
C ALA A 64 -7.70 2.47 -3.40
N VAL A 65 -8.49 1.40 -3.45
CA VAL A 65 -8.05 0.09 -3.97
C VAL A 65 -8.85 -0.21 -5.21
N VAL A 66 -8.15 -0.47 -6.32
CA VAL A 66 -8.77 -0.86 -7.59
C VAL A 66 -8.30 -2.25 -7.96
N GLN A 67 -9.23 -3.17 -8.14
CA GLN A 67 -8.95 -4.56 -8.57
C GLN A 67 -9.51 -4.81 -9.95
N PHE A 68 -8.66 -5.21 -10.89
CA PHE A 68 -9.05 -5.44 -12.29
C PHE A 68 -9.43 -6.89 -12.61
N ILE A 69 -8.97 -7.87 -11.83
CA ILE A 69 -8.98 -9.29 -12.22
C ILE A 69 -9.77 -10.18 -11.26
N LYS A 70 -10.01 -9.76 -10.05
CA LYS A 70 -10.76 -10.56 -9.07
C LYS A 70 -12.25 -10.26 -9.21
N GLY A 71 -12.97 -11.22 -9.80
CA GLY A 71 -14.42 -11.15 -9.92
C GLY A 71 -15.19 -11.00 -8.61
N ALA A 72 -16.47 -11.11 -8.65
CA ALA A 72 -17.49 -10.73 -7.66
C ALA A 72 -17.36 -11.29 -6.23
N ILE A 73 -16.26 -11.94 -5.84
CA ILE A 73 -16.10 -12.52 -4.51
C ILE A 73 -15.57 -11.44 -3.55
N ASP A 74 -16.39 -11.16 -2.56
CA ASP A 74 -16.01 -10.29 -1.43
C ASP A 74 -14.92 -10.97 -0.60
N THR A 75 -13.74 -10.35 -0.55
CA THR A 75 -12.60 -10.89 0.21
C THR A 75 -12.63 -10.43 1.66
N ALA A 76 -12.02 -11.21 2.55
CA ALA A 76 -11.91 -10.85 3.96
C ALA A 76 -11.15 -9.52 4.13
N GLU A 77 -10.13 -9.30 3.27
CA GLU A 77 -9.33 -8.07 3.26
C GLU A 77 -10.16 -6.85 2.87
N GLU A 78 -11.05 -6.99 1.90
CA GLU A 78 -11.97 -5.91 1.51
C GLU A 78 -12.90 -5.55 2.64
N ARG A 79 -13.51 -6.54 3.32
CA ARG A 79 -14.37 -6.31 4.48
C ARG A 79 -13.61 -5.60 5.61
N ALA A 80 -12.38 -6.05 5.88
CA ALA A 80 -11.52 -5.44 6.89
C ALA A 80 -11.17 -3.98 6.55
N LEU A 81 -10.85 -3.68 5.28
CA LEU A 81 -10.55 -2.32 4.86
C LEU A 81 -11.79 -1.42 4.87
N LYS A 82 -12.95 -1.93 4.45
CA LYS A 82 -14.20 -1.16 4.49
C LYS A 82 -14.63 -0.75 5.90
N SER A 83 -14.16 -1.42 6.96
CA SER A 83 -14.41 -1.00 8.34
C SER A 83 -13.81 0.36 8.71
N PHE A 84 -12.88 0.89 7.90
CA PHE A 84 -12.35 2.25 8.06
C PHE A 84 -13.27 3.34 7.48
N GLY A 85 -14.45 2.98 7.00
CA GLY A 85 -15.50 3.91 6.56
C GLY A 85 -15.11 4.70 5.30
N ASP A 86 -15.39 5.99 5.31
CA ASP A 86 -15.20 6.93 4.19
C ASP A 86 -13.73 7.17 3.80
N ARG A 87 -12.78 6.68 4.59
CA ARG A 87 -11.35 6.75 4.27
C ARG A 87 -10.90 5.68 3.26
N VAL A 88 -11.76 4.71 2.96
CA VAL A 88 -11.43 3.64 2.01
C VAL A 88 -12.44 3.59 0.88
N THR A 89 -11.96 3.72 -0.34
CA THR A 89 -12.73 3.43 -1.56
C THR A 89 -12.24 2.13 -2.16
N PHE A 90 -13.14 1.17 -2.35
CA PHE A 90 -12.79 -0.13 -2.95
C PHE A 90 -13.59 -0.31 -4.24
N LEU A 91 -12.89 -0.37 -5.36
CA LEU A 91 -13.48 -0.52 -6.69
C LEU A 91 -13.05 -1.85 -7.30
N ARG A 92 -14.01 -2.58 -7.84
CA ARG A 92 -13.75 -3.76 -8.66
C ARG A 92 -14.10 -3.43 -10.11
N MET A 93 -13.16 -3.69 -11.00
CA MET A 93 -13.31 -3.49 -12.43
C MET A 93 -13.09 -4.83 -13.12
N GLY A 94 -14.09 -5.33 -13.84
CA GLY A 94 -14.05 -6.61 -14.55
C GLY A 94 -15.00 -7.66 -13.97
N GLU A 95 -15.61 -8.43 -14.87
CA GLU A 95 -16.65 -9.43 -14.55
C GLU A 95 -16.12 -10.85 -14.32
N GLY A 96 -14.85 -11.03 -13.97
CA GLY A 96 -14.38 -12.38 -13.69
C GLY A 96 -12.92 -12.65 -14.07
N TYR A 97 -12.60 -13.89 -14.28
CA TYR A 97 -11.26 -14.34 -14.62
C TYR A 97 -10.84 -13.87 -16.02
N THR A 98 -9.60 -13.43 -16.17
CA THR A 98 -9.04 -12.91 -17.43
C THR A 98 -9.16 -13.80 -18.66
N TRP A 99 -9.37 -15.10 -18.47
CA TRP A 99 -9.61 -16.06 -19.57
C TRP A 99 -11.06 -16.12 -20.09
N VAL A 100 -11.97 -15.36 -19.46
CA VAL A 100 -13.39 -15.30 -19.87
C VAL A 100 -13.72 -13.96 -20.53
N THR A 101 -12.85 -12.96 -20.39
CA THR A 101 -13.10 -11.61 -20.93
C THR A 101 -12.80 -11.58 -22.42
N THR A 102 -13.81 -11.51 -23.25
CA THR A 102 -13.71 -11.21 -24.69
C THR A 102 -13.40 -9.71 -24.87
N GLU A 103 -12.64 -9.37 -25.91
CA GLU A 103 -12.08 -8.04 -26.19
C GLU A 103 -13.09 -6.87 -26.28
N ASN A 104 -14.38 -7.13 -26.23
CA ASN A 104 -15.44 -6.13 -26.46
C ASN A 104 -15.84 -5.33 -25.21
N GLU A 105 -15.39 -5.67 -24.01
CA GLU A 105 -15.84 -4.99 -22.77
C GLU A 105 -14.97 -3.81 -22.34
N PHE A 106 -13.77 -3.69 -22.88
CA PHE A 106 -12.87 -2.55 -22.55
C PHE A 106 -13.42 -1.19 -23.03
N SER A 107 -14.35 -1.21 -23.99
CA SER A 107 -14.90 0.01 -24.58
C SER A 107 -16.06 0.65 -23.79
N SER A 108 -16.75 -0.10 -22.94
CA SER A 108 -17.95 0.41 -22.24
C SER A 108 -17.70 0.98 -20.85
N THR A 109 -16.53 0.73 -20.25
CA THR A 109 -16.22 1.14 -18.88
C THR A 109 -15.70 2.59 -18.77
N ASN A 110 -15.47 3.26 -19.91
CA ASN A 110 -14.89 4.61 -19.95
C ASN A 110 -15.89 5.76 -19.64
N GLN A 111 -17.15 5.47 -19.31
CA GLN A 111 -18.16 6.53 -19.12
C GLN A 111 -18.43 6.93 -17.67
N SER A 112 -17.77 6.35 -16.67
CA SER A 112 -18.05 6.66 -15.27
C SER A 112 -16.92 7.36 -14.50
N PHE A 113 -15.87 7.81 -15.17
CA PHE A 113 -14.90 8.71 -14.55
C PHE A 113 -15.41 10.16 -14.65
N LEU A 114 -16.23 10.57 -13.71
CA LEU A 114 -16.51 12.00 -13.50
C LEU A 114 -15.25 12.66 -12.88
N PRO A 115 -14.87 13.85 -13.37
CA PRO A 115 -13.72 14.56 -12.82
C PRO A 115 -13.99 14.92 -11.35
N ILE A 116 -13.02 14.66 -10.51
CA ILE A 116 -13.01 15.11 -9.11
C ILE A 116 -12.99 16.64 -9.16
N SER A 117 -14.09 17.26 -8.78
CA SER A 117 -14.19 18.70 -8.59
C SER A 117 -13.19 19.14 -7.53
N GLN A 118 -12.25 19.98 -7.91
CA GLN A 118 -11.39 20.71 -7.00
C GLN A 118 -12.24 21.81 -6.34
N ASN A 119 -12.40 21.70 -5.04
CA ASN A 119 -12.68 22.81 -4.11
C ASN A 119 -11.71 22.75 -2.98
#